data_251caddd34bedc6801004ffa56df434d
#
_entry.id   251caddd34bedc6801004ffa56df434d
#
_cell.length_a   1.000
_cell.length_b   1.000
_cell.length_c   1.000
_cell.angle_alpha   90.00
_cell.angle_beta   90.00
_cell.angle_gamma   90.00
#
_symmetry.space_group_name_H-M   'P 1'
#
loop_
_entity.id
_entity.type
_entity.pdbx_description
1 polymer ?
#
loop_
_entity_poly.entity_id
_entity_poly.type
_entity_poly.pdbx_seq_one_letter_code
_entity_poly.pdbx_strand_id
1 'polypeptide(L)'
;GERRLGKGVEVTLVDRDTHHEFMPAYPWVAFGMREPEAIRRPLANLEKRGIRYLQATVEALDPERNRVKTTAGELSYDYLIVSLGAEALPSPAQDGHAPWSLEGALKLREALRTFKGGKVVVGVSSPYYPCPPAPYEVAGQVEFALKVKGVRDKSTVEVFHLNPAPLAGMGPVISGKVLEILKSKGIAFHGGFEPVEFAGGKVKAKDGRELSYDLLILTPPFAPNRVVRESPLAGPQGFPEVDRMTFRSPRFPNVFVIGDTVNPALMLPPAGVVAHFQGE
;
A
#
# COMPACT_ATOMS: atom_id res chain seq x y z
N GLY A 1 -21.06 -8.01 -8.14
CA GLY A 1 -21.19 -7.71 -9.55
C GLY A 1 -22.47 -8.24 -10.17
N GLU A 2 -22.37 -8.94 -11.28
CA GLU A 2 -23.47 -9.38 -12.15
C GLU A 2 -24.63 -10.09 -11.42
N ARG A 3 -24.35 -10.90 -10.41
CA ARG A 3 -25.39 -11.59 -9.62
C ARG A 3 -26.34 -10.66 -8.87
N ARG A 4 -25.93 -9.42 -8.54
CA ARG A 4 -26.76 -8.41 -7.87
C ARG A 4 -27.40 -7.45 -8.86
N LEU A 5 -26.77 -7.22 -10.02
CA LEU A 5 -27.24 -6.24 -11.02
C LEU A 5 -28.21 -6.82 -12.05
N GLY A 6 -28.36 -8.15 -12.10
CA GLY A 6 -29.31 -8.83 -12.99
C GLY A 6 -28.82 -8.99 -14.43
N LYS A 7 -29.68 -9.60 -15.27
CA LYS A 7 -29.41 -9.80 -16.70
C LYS A 7 -29.49 -8.46 -17.44
N GLY A 8 -28.49 -8.14 -18.25
CA GLY A 8 -28.45 -6.92 -19.07
C GLY A 8 -27.35 -5.92 -18.67
N VAL A 9 -26.52 -6.26 -17.67
CA VAL A 9 -25.33 -5.46 -17.32
C VAL A 9 -24.09 -6.18 -17.82
N GLU A 10 -23.30 -5.51 -18.65
CA GLU A 10 -21.96 -5.95 -19.04
C GLU A 10 -20.92 -5.31 -18.10
N VAL A 11 -20.08 -6.14 -17.49
CA VAL A 11 -18.99 -5.69 -16.61
C VAL A 11 -17.68 -5.96 -17.31
N THR A 12 -16.88 -4.91 -17.53
CA THR A 12 -15.51 -5.03 -18.05
C THR A 12 -14.53 -4.61 -16.98
N LEU A 13 -13.60 -5.50 -16.62
CA LEU A 13 -12.41 -5.17 -15.83
C LEU A 13 -11.26 -4.86 -16.78
N VAL A 14 -10.65 -3.70 -16.60
CA VAL A 14 -9.41 -3.30 -17.28
C VAL A 14 -8.28 -3.34 -16.29
N ASP A 15 -7.25 -4.10 -16.57
CA ASP A 15 -6.03 -4.17 -15.78
C ASP A 15 -4.82 -4.42 -16.70
N ARG A 16 -3.68 -3.80 -16.39
CA ARG A 16 -2.44 -4.01 -17.13
C ARG A 16 -1.80 -5.38 -16.85
N ASP A 17 -2.03 -5.91 -15.65
CA ASP A 17 -1.42 -7.14 -15.17
C ASP A 17 -2.32 -8.35 -15.49
N THR A 18 -1.71 -9.49 -15.79
CA THR A 18 -2.44 -10.74 -16.08
C THR A 18 -2.98 -11.43 -14.83
N HIS A 19 -2.49 -11.04 -13.67
CA HIS A 19 -2.82 -11.64 -12.39
C HIS A 19 -3.19 -10.58 -11.36
N HIS A 20 -4.22 -10.86 -10.59
CA HIS A 20 -4.43 -10.17 -9.33
C HIS A 20 -3.41 -10.70 -8.32
N GLU A 21 -2.68 -9.80 -7.67
CA GLU A 21 -1.80 -10.09 -6.54
C GLU A 21 -2.46 -9.65 -5.24
N PHE A 22 -2.50 -10.55 -4.26
CA PHE A 22 -3.03 -10.20 -2.93
C PHE A 22 -1.97 -9.43 -2.14
N MET A 23 -1.88 -8.13 -2.38
CA MET A 23 -0.86 -7.23 -1.82
C MET A 23 -0.66 -7.33 -0.30
N PRO A 24 -1.71 -7.53 0.55
CA PRO A 24 -1.52 -7.71 1.99
C PRO A 24 -0.62 -8.90 2.36
N ALA A 25 -0.39 -9.82 1.45
CA ALA A 25 0.49 -10.98 1.66
C ALA A 25 1.95 -10.75 1.21
N TYR A 26 2.33 -9.59 0.69
CA TYR A 26 3.73 -9.30 0.35
C TYR A 26 4.68 -9.47 1.54
N PRO A 27 4.36 -9.03 2.78
CA PRO A 27 5.18 -9.34 3.93
C PRO A 27 5.37 -10.84 4.13
N TRP A 28 4.34 -11.66 3.95
CA TRP A 28 4.46 -13.12 4.09
C TRP A 28 5.39 -13.75 3.05
N VAL A 29 5.44 -13.19 1.84
CA VAL A 29 6.41 -13.58 0.82
C VAL A 29 7.83 -13.14 1.24
N ALA A 30 7.99 -11.91 1.72
CA ALA A 30 9.25 -11.39 2.18
C ALA A 30 9.87 -12.20 3.33
N PHE A 31 9.03 -12.71 4.23
CA PHE A 31 9.46 -13.55 5.35
C PHE A 31 9.45 -15.07 5.04
N GLY A 32 9.22 -15.47 3.79
CA GLY A 32 9.25 -16.86 3.36
C GLY A 32 8.09 -17.72 3.85
N MET A 33 7.00 -17.10 4.34
CA MET A 33 5.80 -17.79 4.83
C MET A 33 4.86 -18.20 3.69
N ARG A 34 5.00 -17.57 2.53
CA ARG A 34 4.25 -17.85 1.30
C ARG A 34 5.15 -17.76 0.09
N GLU A 35 4.91 -18.61 -0.89
CA GLU A 35 5.53 -18.47 -2.20
C GLU A 35 4.70 -17.51 -3.08
N PRO A 36 5.32 -16.84 -4.06
CA PRO A 36 4.66 -15.87 -4.94
C PRO A 36 3.38 -16.36 -5.59
N GLU A 37 3.37 -17.62 -6.03
CA GLU A 37 2.25 -18.25 -6.73
C GLU A 37 1.01 -18.39 -5.82
N ALA A 38 1.23 -18.54 -4.52
CA ALA A 38 0.14 -18.71 -3.55
C ALA A 38 -0.70 -17.43 -3.38
N ILE A 39 -0.13 -16.26 -3.68
CA ILE A 39 -0.79 -14.95 -3.53
C ILE A 39 -1.31 -14.37 -4.84
N ARG A 40 -1.17 -15.10 -5.95
CA ARG A 40 -1.56 -14.66 -7.30
C ARG A 40 -2.75 -15.45 -7.83
N ARG A 41 -3.61 -14.79 -8.60
CA ARG A 41 -4.75 -15.42 -9.29
C ARG A 41 -4.89 -14.82 -10.68
N PRO A 42 -4.99 -15.65 -11.75
CA PRO A 42 -5.21 -15.16 -13.11
C PRO A 42 -6.50 -14.35 -13.21
N LEU A 43 -6.41 -13.12 -13.75
CA LEU A 43 -7.58 -12.26 -13.97
C LEU A 43 -8.52 -12.82 -15.04
N ALA A 44 -8.01 -13.60 -16.01
CA ALA A 44 -8.82 -14.31 -16.99
C ALA A 44 -9.86 -15.27 -16.37
N ASN A 45 -9.66 -15.71 -15.10
CA ASN A 45 -10.68 -16.50 -14.40
C ASN A 45 -11.99 -15.76 -14.13
N LEU A 46 -12.00 -14.43 -14.24
CA LEU A 46 -13.21 -13.61 -14.08
C LEU A 46 -14.21 -13.83 -15.22
N GLU A 47 -13.74 -14.23 -16.40
CA GLU A 47 -14.61 -14.57 -17.55
C GLU A 47 -15.58 -15.71 -17.23
N LYS A 48 -15.14 -16.67 -16.39
CA LYS A 48 -16.00 -17.76 -15.89
C LYS A 48 -17.16 -17.25 -15.00
N ARG A 49 -17.10 -15.98 -14.61
CA ARG A 49 -18.12 -15.29 -13.80
C ARG A 49 -18.89 -14.25 -14.59
N GLY A 50 -18.77 -14.25 -15.93
CA GLY A 50 -19.43 -13.29 -16.81
C GLY A 50 -18.79 -11.88 -16.83
N ILE A 51 -17.60 -11.70 -16.26
CA ILE A 51 -16.88 -10.42 -16.28
C ILE A 51 -15.87 -10.47 -17.41
N ARG A 52 -15.99 -9.57 -18.39
CA ARG A 52 -15.02 -9.39 -19.45
C ARG A 52 -13.72 -8.87 -18.87
N TYR A 53 -12.61 -9.56 -19.09
CA TYR A 53 -11.29 -9.09 -18.73
C TYR A 53 -10.56 -8.51 -19.96
N LEU A 54 -10.10 -7.27 -19.87
CA LEU A 54 -9.30 -6.60 -20.88
C LEU A 54 -7.92 -6.30 -20.30
N GLN A 55 -6.91 -7.01 -20.78
CA GLN A 55 -5.52 -6.68 -20.43
C GLN A 55 -5.07 -5.43 -21.17
N ALA A 56 -5.07 -4.30 -20.48
CA ALA A 56 -4.65 -3.01 -21.05
C ALA A 56 -4.26 -2.05 -19.93
N THR A 57 -3.34 -1.13 -20.23
CA THR A 57 -3.03 -0.02 -19.34
C THR A 57 -4.01 1.11 -19.60
N VAL A 58 -4.63 1.63 -18.52
CA VAL A 58 -5.43 2.85 -18.58
C VAL A 58 -4.48 4.03 -18.75
N GLU A 59 -4.65 4.82 -19.80
CA GLU A 59 -3.82 5.97 -20.12
C GLU A 59 -4.46 7.30 -19.71
N ALA A 60 -5.79 7.43 -19.83
CA ALA A 60 -6.52 8.61 -19.43
C ALA A 60 -7.99 8.31 -19.10
N LEU A 61 -8.59 9.17 -18.26
CA LEU A 61 -10.01 9.17 -17.93
C LEU A 61 -10.63 10.47 -18.48
N ASP A 62 -11.68 10.34 -19.27
CA ASP A 62 -12.51 11.44 -19.76
C ASP A 62 -13.96 11.26 -19.27
N PRO A 63 -14.23 11.65 -18.01
CA PRO A 63 -15.56 11.47 -17.42
C PRO A 63 -16.62 12.40 -18.02
N GLU A 64 -16.23 13.47 -18.69
CA GLU A 64 -17.14 14.38 -19.39
C GLU A 64 -17.80 13.73 -20.60
N ARG A 65 -17.06 12.81 -21.25
CA ARG A 65 -17.53 12.06 -22.43
C ARG A 65 -17.85 10.60 -22.13
N ASN A 66 -17.77 10.17 -20.88
CA ASN A 66 -17.91 8.77 -20.46
C ASN A 66 -16.94 7.84 -21.22
N ARG A 67 -15.65 8.22 -21.27
CA ARG A 67 -14.60 7.49 -21.99
C ARG A 67 -13.43 7.16 -21.09
N VAL A 68 -12.84 6.00 -21.35
CA VAL A 68 -11.56 5.57 -20.79
C VAL A 68 -10.63 5.24 -21.94
N LYS A 69 -9.50 5.93 -22.02
CA LYS A 69 -8.45 5.64 -23.00
C LYS A 69 -7.53 4.58 -22.44
N THR A 70 -7.25 3.55 -23.23
CA THR A 70 -6.37 2.44 -22.88
C THR A 70 -5.40 2.13 -24.00
N THR A 71 -4.36 1.34 -23.72
CA THR A 71 -3.42 0.82 -24.73
C THR A 71 -4.09 -0.12 -25.73
N ALA A 72 -5.29 -0.64 -25.44
CA ALA A 72 -6.07 -1.49 -26.33
C ALA A 72 -7.20 -0.72 -27.08
N GLY A 73 -7.22 0.61 -26.97
CA GLY A 73 -8.23 1.46 -27.56
C GLY A 73 -9.07 2.20 -26.53
N GLU A 74 -10.11 2.88 -27.02
CA GLU A 74 -11.02 3.68 -26.21
C GLU A 74 -12.26 2.86 -25.84
N LEU A 75 -12.68 2.93 -24.57
CA LEU A 75 -13.87 2.30 -24.04
C LEU A 75 -14.88 3.35 -23.64
N SER A 76 -16.15 3.10 -23.96
CA SER A 76 -17.29 3.87 -23.42
C SER A 76 -17.89 3.13 -22.23
N TYR A 77 -18.57 3.86 -21.35
CA TYR A 77 -19.24 3.30 -20.19
C TYR A 77 -20.52 4.06 -19.84
N ASP A 78 -21.46 3.37 -19.21
CA ASP A 78 -22.60 4.00 -18.54
C ASP A 78 -22.21 4.34 -17.09
N TYR A 79 -21.48 3.46 -16.43
CA TYR A 79 -20.94 3.64 -15.07
C TYR A 79 -19.47 3.26 -15.03
N LEU A 80 -18.67 4.03 -14.30
CA LEU A 80 -17.25 3.79 -14.12
C LEU A 80 -16.92 3.61 -12.63
N ILE A 81 -16.19 2.54 -12.30
CA ILE A 81 -15.58 2.36 -10.99
C ILE A 81 -14.06 2.50 -11.16
N VAL A 82 -13.49 3.51 -10.53
CA VAL A 82 -12.04 3.77 -10.54
C VAL A 82 -11.41 3.19 -9.28
N SER A 83 -10.56 2.18 -9.44
CA SER A 83 -9.85 1.48 -8.36
C SER A 83 -8.36 1.30 -8.67
N LEU A 84 -7.74 2.34 -9.23
CA LEU A 84 -6.34 2.32 -9.68
C LEU A 84 -5.30 2.35 -8.55
N GLY A 85 -5.76 2.51 -7.31
CA GLY A 85 -4.91 2.54 -6.13
C GLY A 85 -4.04 3.78 -6.02
N ALA A 86 -3.04 3.69 -5.16
CA ALA A 86 -1.98 4.68 -5.00
C ALA A 86 -0.67 4.17 -5.62
N GLU A 87 0.15 5.09 -6.08
CA GLU A 87 1.42 4.83 -6.73
C GLU A 87 2.57 4.99 -5.73
N ALA A 88 3.39 3.96 -5.56
CA ALA A 88 4.62 4.09 -4.80
C ALA A 88 5.61 4.97 -5.60
N LEU A 89 6.10 6.02 -4.96
CA LEU A 89 7.13 6.88 -5.51
C LEU A 89 8.52 6.29 -5.22
N PRO A 90 9.57 6.76 -5.93
CA PRO A 90 10.93 6.33 -5.64
C PRO A 90 11.29 6.47 -4.17
N SER A 91 11.91 5.43 -3.61
CA SER A 91 12.37 5.45 -2.22
C SER A 91 13.45 6.53 -2.04
N PRO A 92 13.41 7.32 -0.97
CA PRO A 92 14.49 8.25 -0.66
C PRO A 92 15.77 7.54 -0.19
N ALA A 93 15.69 6.26 0.21
CA ALA A 93 16.83 5.43 0.57
C ALA A 93 17.12 4.42 -0.55
N GLN A 94 18.29 4.52 -1.18
CA GLN A 94 18.68 3.62 -2.28
C GLN A 94 18.98 2.21 -1.80
N ASP A 95 19.46 2.06 -0.58
CA ASP A 95 19.76 0.79 0.08
C ASP A 95 18.60 0.26 0.94
N GLY A 96 17.46 0.95 0.94
CA GLY A 96 16.26 0.54 1.65
C GLY A 96 15.46 -0.53 0.91
N HIS A 97 14.90 -1.46 1.67
CA HIS A 97 14.00 -2.49 1.17
C HIS A 97 12.55 -2.09 1.39
N ALA A 98 11.71 -2.22 0.36
CA ALA A 98 10.30 -1.83 0.40
C ALA A 98 9.40 -3.01 -0.03
N PRO A 99 8.83 -3.79 0.90
CA PRO A 99 7.96 -4.93 0.55
C PRO A 99 6.54 -4.48 0.15
N TRP A 100 6.44 -3.50 -0.73
CA TRP A 100 5.19 -2.93 -1.26
C TRP A 100 4.88 -3.38 -2.69
N SER A 101 5.69 -4.31 -3.20
CA SER A 101 5.51 -5.05 -4.44
C SER A 101 6.06 -6.45 -4.28
N LEU A 102 5.69 -7.36 -5.17
CA LEU A 102 6.24 -8.72 -5.15
C LEU A 102 7.77 -8.71 -5.33
N GLU A 103 8.28 -7.89 -6.23
CA GLU A 103 9.72 -7.71 -6.43
C GLU A 103 10.42 -7.20 -5.15
N GLY A 104 9.84 -6.18 -4.51
CA GLY A 104 10.36 -5.64 -3.25
C GLY A 104 10.33 -6.65 -2.10
N ALA A 105 9.27 -7.46 -2.03
CA ALA A 105 9.15 -8.54 -1.06
C ALA A 105 10.24 -9.61 -1.26
N LEU A 106 10.52 -10.00 -2.52
CA LEU A 106 11.58 -10.96 -2.84
C LEU A 106 12.98 -10.40 -2.55
N LYS A 107 13.22 -9.12 -2.83
CA LYS A 107 14.48 -8.45 -2.45
C LYS A 107 14.70 -8.44 -0.94
N LEU A 108 13.65 -8.13 -0.17
CA LEU A 108 13.71 -8.19 1.30
C LEU A 108 13.94 -9.63 1.80
N ARG A 109 13.28 -10.63 1.19
CA ARG A 109 13.49 -12.06 1.51
C ARG A 109 14.96 -12.45 1.38
N GLU A 110 15.62 -12.03 0.30
CA GLU A 110 17.04 -12.33 0.09
C GLU A 110 17.94 -11.59 1.08
N ALA A 111 17.65 -10.33 1.37
CA ALA A 111 18.39 -9.58 2.38
C ALA A 111 18.28 -10.23 3.77
N LEU A 112 17.07 -10.64 4.18
CA LEU A 112 16.85 -11.35 5.44
C LEU A 112 17.55 -12.72 5.46
N ARG A 113 17.58 -13.43 4.32
CA ARG A 113 18.27 -14.73 4.21
C ARG A 113 19.77 -14.62 4.48
N THR A 114 20.39 -13.56 4.02
CA THR A 114 21.86 -13.34 4.16
C THR A 114 22.23 -12.58 5.44
N PHE A 115 21.28 -11.93 6.10
CA PHE A 115 21.51 -11.13 7.31
C PHE A 115 22.04 -11.98 8.46
N LYS A 116 23.15 -11.54 9.10
CA LYS A 116 23.86 -12.29 10.16
C LYS A 116 23.66 -11.72 11.57
N GLY A 117 22.86 -10.69 11.72
CA GLY A 117 22.68 -9.90 12.92
C GLY A 117 23.15 -8.46 12.70
N GLY A 118 22.71 -7.55 13.56
CA GLY A 118 22.96 -6.12 13.45
C GLY A 118 21.71 -5.29 13.72
N LYS A 119 21.70 -4.06 13.26
CA LYS A 119 20.62 -3.10 13.49
C LYS A 119 19.62 -3.13 12.34
N VAL A 120 18.38 -3.50 12.64
CA VAL A 120 17.28 -3.43 11.70
C VAL A 120 16.42 -2.23 12.04
N VAL A 121 16.22 -1.35 11.06
CA VAL A 121 15.34 -0.20 11.19
C VAL A 121 14.17 -0.35 10.22
N VAL A 122 12.95 -0.24 10.73
CA VAL A 122 11.71 -0.20 9.95
C VAL A 122 11.17 1.22 10.02
N GLY A 123 10.81 1.82 8.89
CA GLY A 123 10.38 3.19 8.90
C GLY A 123 9.38 3.57 7.83
N VAL A 124 8.84 4.77 7.98
CA VAL A 124 7.89 5.39 7.06
C VAL A 124 8.48 6.72 6.61
N SER A 125 8.56 6.93 5.29
CA SER A 125 9.19 8.14 4.72
C SER A 125 8.22 9.28 4.43
N SER A 126 6.90 9.02 4.48
CA SER A 126 5.86 9.99 4.11
C SER A 126 4.62 9.83 5.01
N PRO A 127 3.89 10.93 5.29
CA PRO A 127 2.67 10.86 6.09
C PRO A 127 1.54 10.05 5.43
N TYR A 128 1.56 9.94 4.10
CA TYR A 128 0.59 9.15 3.35
C TYR A 128 1.24 7.87 2.81
N TYR A 129 0.67 6.74 3.16
CA TYR A 129 1.00 5.41 2.67
C TYR A 129 -0.18 4.44 2.91
N PRO A 130 -0.36 3.41 2.08
CA PRO A 130 -1.36 2.37 2.30
C PRO A 130 -1.05 1.54 3.54
N CYS A 131 -2.08 0.93 4.14
CA CYS A 131 -1.95 -0.01 5.25
C CYS A 131 -1.22 0.54 6.48
N PRO A 132 -1.83 1.48 7.24
CA PRO A 132 -1.22 2.08 8.42
C PRO A 132 -0.59 1.13 9.46
N PRO A 133 -1.11 -0.11 9.71
CA PRO A 133 -0.47 -1.05 10.62
C PRO A 133 0.78 -1.76 10.05
N ALA A 134 1.01 -1.73 8.74
CA ALA A 134 2.06 -2.52 8.09
C ALA A 134 3.48 -2.32 8.67
N PRO A 135 3.96 -1.11 8.99
CA PRO A 135 5.30 -0.94 9.55
C PRO A 135 5.51 -1.69 10.87
N TYR A 136 4.49 -1.73 11.71
CA TYR A 136 4.53 -2.41 13.02
C TYR A 136 4.44 -3.93 12.86
N GLU A 137 3.61 -4.39 11.91
CA GLU A 137 3.52 -5.81 11.55
C GLU A 137 4.86 -6.30 10.99
N VAL A 138 5.46 -5.56 10.05
CA VAL A 138 6.76 -5.89 9.47
C VAL A 138 7.84 -5.95 10.56
N ALA A 139 7.87 -5.00 11.49
CA ALA A 139 8.83 -5.03 12.60
C ALA A 139 8.66 -6.27 13.50
N GLY A 140 7.39 -6.66 13.78
CA GLY A 140 7.08 -7.88 14.51
C GLY A 140 7.49 -9.16 13.78
N GLN A 141 7.35 -9.19 12.45
CA GLN A 141 7.78 -10.30 11.60
C GLN A 141 9.30 -10.38 11.49
N VAL A 142 10.01 -9.24 11.42
CA VAL A 142 11.47 -9.16 11.52
C VAL A 142 11.94 -9.78 12.81
N GLU A 143 11.39 -9.36 13.93
CA GLU A 143 11.75 -9.85 15.26
C GLU A 143 11.60 -11.38 15.34
N PHE A 144 10.49 -11.90 14.85
CA PHE A 144 10.24 -13.33 14.77
C PHE A 144 11.24 -14.05 13.86
N ALA A 145 11.50 -13.53 12.67
CA ALA A 145 12.44 -14.11 11.71
C ALA A 145 13.87 -14.17 12.28
N LEU A 146 14.30 -13.12 13.00
CA LEU A 146 15.59 -13.10 13.67
C LEU A 146 15.69 -14.14 14.79
N LYS A 147 14.59 -14.41 15.53
CA LYS A 147 14.52 -15.49 16.52
C LYS A 147 14.64 -16.87 15.87
N VAL A 148 13.84 -17.13 14.85
CA VAL A 148 13.90 -18.40 14.10
C VAL A 148 15.30 -18.65 13.54
N LYS A 149 15.96 -17.60 13.08
CA LYS A 149 17.32 -17.67 12.54
C LYS A 149 18.41 -17.79 13.61
N GLY A 150 18.10 -17.60 14.89
CA GLY A 150 19.07 -17.66 16.00
C GLY A 150 20.03 -16.46 16.04
N VAL A 151 19.64 -15.31 15.50
CA VAL A 151 20.45 -14.07 15.49
C VAL A 151 19.77 -12.90 16.23
N ARG A 152 18.65 -13.15 16.93
CA ARG A 152 17.91 -12.10 17.64
C ARG A 152 18.75 -11.41 18.71
N ASP A 153 19.54 -12.16 19.46
CA ASP A 153 20.39 -11.64 20.54
C ASP A 153 21.58 -10.79 20.02
N LYS A 154 21.88 -10.93 18.72
CA LYS A 154 22.90 -10.14 18.02
C LYS A 154 22.29 -8.99 17.23
N SER A 155 21.00 -8.69 17.43
CA SER A 155 20.28 -7.73 16.61
C SER A 155 19.44 -6.79 17.46
N THR A 156 19.31 -5.54 16.99
CA THR A 156 18.29 -4.60 17.47
C THR A 156 17.23 -4.43 16.39
N VAL A 157 15.98 -4.18 16.79
CA VAL A 157 14.89 -3.84 15.88
C VAL A 157 14.27 -2.55 16.37
N GLU A 158 14.23 -1.56 15.49
CA GLU A 158 13.72 -0.23 15.80
C GLU A 158 12.72 0.19 14.75
N VAL A 159 11.69 0.91 15.17
CA VAL A 159 10.68 1.49 14.28
C VAL A 159 10.68 2.99 14.43
N PHE A 160 10.74 3.72 13.33
CA PHE A 160 10.49 5.16 13.34
C PHE A 160 9.21 5.52 12.54
N HIS A 161 8.52 6.56 13.00
CA HIS A 161 7.33 7.05 12.35
C HIS A 161 7.19 8.57 12.52
N LEU A 162 6.60 9.25 11.52
CA LEU A 162 6.36 10.69 11.56
C LEU A 162 5.37 11.08 12.67
N ASN A 163 4.36 10.24 12.93
CA ASN A 163 3.42 10.47 14.03
C ASN A 163 4.08 10.19 15.38
N PRO A 164 3.72 10.93 16.44
CA PRO A 164 4.29 10.76 17.78
C PRO A 164 3.92 9.42 18.43
N ALA A 165 2.83 8.79 17.99
CA ALA A 165 2.37 7.49 18.48
C ALA A 165 1.98 6.56 17.32
N PRO A 166 2.12 5.24 17.46
CA PRO A 166 1.70 4.30 16.44
C PRO A 166 0.19 4.34 16.27
N LEU A 167 -0.28 4.27 15.01
CA LEU A 167 -1.72 4.30 14.68
C LEU A 167 -2.49 5.45 15.36
N ALA A 168 -1.88 6.64 15.44
CA ALA A 168 -2.43 7.80 16.16
C ALA A 168 -3.88 8.14 15.77
N GLY A 169 -4.25 7.96 14.49
CA GLY A 169 -5.61 8.16 13.99
C GLY A 169 -6.65 7.18 14.54
N MET A 170 -6.23 6.07 15.18
CA MET A 170 -7.12 5.09 15.80
C MET A 170 -7.33 5.34 17.32
N GLY A 171 -6.75 6.41 17.83
CA GLY A 171 -6.89 6.85 19.21
C GLY A 171 -5.89 6.22 20.20
N PRO A 172 -5.84 6.77 21.43
CA PRO A 172 -4.79 6.46 22.40
C PRO A 172 -4.80 5.01 22.92
N VAL A 173 -5.96 4.37 22.97
CA VAL A 173 -6.08 2.98 23.44
C VAL A 173 -5.37 2.02 22.48
N ILE A 174 -5.60 2.17 21.18
CA ILE A 174 -4.95 1.34 20.14
C ILE A 174 -3.46 1.66 20.08
N SER A 175 -3.09 2.93 20.11
CA SER A 175 -1.70 3.37 20.16
C SER A 175 -0.94 2.74 21.34
N GLY A 176 -1.54 2.79 22.53
CA GLY A 176 -0.97 2.19 23.75
C GLY A 176 -0.75 0.67 23.61
N LYS A 177 -1.74 -0.03 23.07
CA LYS A 177 -1.64 -1.49 22.82
C LYS A 177 -0.50 -1.83 21.85
N VAL A 178 -0.34 -1.08 20.77
CA VAL A 178 0.76 -1.29 19.81
C VAL A 178 2.10 -1.06 20.49
N LEU A 179 2.25 0.02 21.28
CA LEU A 179 3.48 0.28 22.04
C LEU A 179 3.81 -0.84 23.03
N GLU A 180 2.82 -1.37 23.76
CA GLU A 180 3.01 -2.52 24.66
C GLU A 180 3.51 -3.75 23.90
N ILE A 181 2.92 -4.07 22.73
CA ILE A 181 3.33 -5.19 21.88
C ILE A 181 4.77 -4.99 21.39
N LEU A 182 5.12 -3.82 20.86
CA LEU A 182 6.48 -3.53 20.40
C LEU A 182 7.48 -3.69 21.55
N LYS A 183 7.19 -3.10 22.71
CA LYS A 183 8.03 -3.21 23.91
C LYS A 183 8.20 -4.67 24.37
N SER A 184 7.14 -5.47 24.39
CA SER A 184 7.20 -6.88 24.79
C SER A 184 8.07 -7.74 23.88
N LYS A 185 8.27 -7.29 22.61
CA LYS A 185 9.15 -7.91 21.62
C LYS A 185 10.56 -7.32 21.61
N GLY A 186 10.86 -6.37 22.49
CA GLY A 186 12.14 -5.67 22.51
C GLY A 186 12.37 -4.82 21.23
N ILE A 187 11.31 -4.27 20.68
CA ILE A 187 11.31 -3.36 19.52
C ILE A 187 11.19 -1.92 20.03
N ALA A 188 12.18 -1.09 19.73
CA ALA A 188 12.15 0.33 20.07
C ALA A 188 11.25 1.10 19.09
N PHE A 189 10.51 2.10 19.59
CA PHE A 189 9.68 2.97 18.77
C PHE A 189 10.12 4.43 18.91
N HIS A 190 10.36 5.08 17.77
CA HIS A 190 10.77 6.48 17.65
C HIS A 190 9.67 7.29 16.96
N GLY A 191 8.74 7.84 17.73
CA GLY A 191 7.68 8.69 17.24
C GLY A 191 8.13 10.12 16.97
N GLY A 192 7.38 10.83 16.12
CA GLY A 192 7.73 12.20 15.70
C GLY A 192 9.08 12.29 15.00
N PHE A 193 9.50 11.21 14.36
CA PHE A 193 10.76 11.14 13.62
C PHE A 193 10.50 11.47 12.15
N GLU A 194 10.74 12.71 11.75
CA GLU A 194 10.59 13.20 10.39
C GLU A 194 11.91 12.98 9.63
N PRO A 195 12.05 11.95 8.77
CA PRO A 195 13.31 11.64 8.10
C PRO A 195 13.60 12.70 7.02
N VAL A 196 14.86 13.18 6.98
CA VAL A 196 15.31 14.17 5.99
C VAL A 196 16.51 13.69 5.17
N GLU A 197 17.24 12.70 5.66
CA GLU A 197 18.44 12.17 4.98
C GLU A 197 18.58 10.67 5.23
N PHE A 198 18.97 9.95 4.18
CA PHE A 198 19.30 8.53 4.21
C PHE A 198 20.68 8.36 3.55
N ALA A 199 21.74 8.17 4.34
CA ALA A 199 23.08 8.05 3.82
C ALA A 199 23.98 7.26 4.79
N GLY A 200 24.93 6.50 4.24
CA GLY A 200 25.98 5.83 5.02
C GLY A 200 25.46 4.87 6.09
N GLY A 201 24.37 4.14 5.84
CA GLY A 201 23.78 3.23 6.83
C GLY A 201 23.11 3.97 8.00
N LYS A 202 22.62 5.19 7.76
CA LYS A 202 21.93 6.03 8.76
C LYS A 202 20.72 6.72 8.16
N VAL A 203 19.70 6.90 9.00
CA VAL A 203 18.62 7.84 8.75
C VAL A 203 18.70 8.99 9.75
N LYS A 204 18.62 10.20 9.28
CA LYS A 204 18.62 11.43 10.08
C LYS A 204 17.28 12.11 10.06
N ALA A 205 16.79 12.47 11.23
CA ALA A 205 15.56 13.25 11.38
C ALA A 205 15.84 14.75 11.37
N LYS A 206 14.81 15.52 11.06
CA LYS A 206 14.81 17.00 11.04
C LYS A 206 15.20 17.62 12.37
N ASP A 207 14.89 16.96 13.47
CA ASP A 207 15.25 17.41 14.84
C ASP A 207 16.67 17.01 15.26
N GLY A 208 17.46 16.40 14.37
CA GLY A 208 18.83 15.99 14.58
C GLY A 208 19.02 14.60 15.17
N ARG A 209 17.95 13.88 15.51
CA ARG A 209 18.05 12.44 15.88
C ARG A 209 18.58 11.63 14.71
N GLU A 210 19.37 10.60 15.01
CA GLU A 210 19.90 9.66 14.01
C GLU A 210 19.68 8.21 14.46
N LEU A 211 19.34 7.35 13.49
CA LEU A 211 19.30 5.90 13.66
C LEU A 211 20.25 5.26 12.64
N SER A 212 21.19 4.47 13.12
CA SER A 212 22.07 3.67 12.24
C SER A 212 21.44 2.31 11.97
N TYR A 213 21.65 1.75 10.79
CA TYR A 213 21.12 0.46 10.39
C TYR A 213 22.15 -0.36 9.57
N ASP A 214 22.03 -1.68 9.70
CA ASP A 214 22.65 -2.66 8.80
C ASP A 214 21.60 -3.20 7.79
N LEU A 215 20.30 -3.06 8.14
CA LEU A 215 19.18 -3.38 7.26
C LEU A 215 18.07 -2.33 7.47
N LEU A 216 17.72 -1.61 6.42
CA LEU A 216 16.59 -0.67 6.41
C LEU A 216 15.41 -1.25 5.64
N ILE A 217 14.24 -1.27 6.29
CA ILE A 217 12.95 -1.59 5.65
C ILE A 217 12.12 -0.33 5.67
N LEU A 218 11.92 0.27 4.50
CA LEU A 218 11.33 1.60 4.39
C LEU A 218 10.03 1.57 3.57
N THR A 219 8.95 2.05 4.18
CA THR A 219 7.74 2.39 3.44
C THR A 219 8.03 3.62 2.59
N PRO A 220 7.98 3.53 1.24
CA PRO A 220 8.25 4.66 0.37
C PRO A 220 7.12 5.69 0.43
N PRO A 221 7.32 6.89 -0.10
CA PRO A 221 6.23 7.83 -0.33
C PRO A 221 5.22 7.25 -1.33
N PHE A 222 3.95 7.64 -1.17
CA PHE A 222 2.88 7.31 -2.11
C PHE A 222 2.20 8.56 -2.63
N ALA A 223 1.65 8.48 -3.82
CA ALA A 223 0.87 9.52 -4.45
C ALA A 223 -0.40 8.94 -5.08
N PRO A 224 -1.42 9.77 -5.39
CA PRO A 224 -2.52 9.35 -6.23
C PRO A 224 -1.99 8.81 -7.55
N ASN A 225 -2.62 7.76 -8.08
CA ASN A 225 -2.24 7.23 -9.39
C ASN A 225 -2.19 8.36 -10.44
N ARG A 226 -1.16 8.34 -11.30
CA ARG A 226 -0.93 9.40 -12.31
C ARG A 226 -2.16 9.66 -13.16
N VAL A 227 -2.82 8.62 -13.65
CA VAL A 227 -4.01 8.74 -14.51
C VAL A 227 -5.14 9.48 -13.79
N VAL A 228 -5.29 9.25 -12.48
CA VAL A 228 -6.32 9.91 -11.67
C VAL A 228 -5.96 11.37 -11.43
N ARG A 229 -4.73 11.67 -10.99
CA ARG A 229 -4.31 13.04 -10.70
C ARG A 229 -4.22 13.95 -11.92
N GLU A 230 -4.07 13.38 -13.12
CA GLU A 230 -4.05 14.09 -14.40
C GLU A 230 -5.46 14.17 -15.05
N SER A 231 -6.49 13.58 -14.43
CA SER A 231 -7.85 13.56 -14.93
C SER A 231 -8.72 14.65 -14.30
N PRO A 232 -9.90 14.95 -14.90
CA PRO A 232 -10.89 15.83 -14.29
C PRO A 232 -11.46 15.35 -12.95
N LEU A 233 -11.15 14.12 -12.51
CA LEU A 233 -11.54 13.60 -11.20
C LEU A 233 -10.68 14.17 -10.06
N ALA A 234 -9.47 14.64 -10.36
CA ALA A 234 -8.54 15.11 -9.35
C ALA A 234 -9.07 16.30 -8.55
N GLY A 235 -8.97 16.22 -7.24
CA GLY A 235 -9.13 17.33 -6.31
C GLY A 235 -7.81 18.08 -6.09
N PRO A 236 -7.78 19.06 -5.17
CA PRO A 236 -6.63 19.97 -4.94
C PRO A 236 -5.31 19.24 -4.60
N GLN A 237 -5.38 18.07 -3.99
CA GLN A 237 -4.21 17.26 -3.60
C GLN A 237 -3.91 16.13 -4.61
N GLY A 238 -4.57 16.13 -5.77
CA GLY A 238 -4.46 15.09 -6.79
C GLY A 238 -5.29 13.85 -6.51
N PHE A 239 -5.86 13.70 -5.30
CA PHE A 239 -6.82 12.64 -5.00
C PHE A 239 -8.22 13.05 -5.43
N PRO A 240 -9.05 12.11 -5.94
CA PRO A 240 -10.43 12.41 -6.29
C PRO A 240 -11.26 12.70 -5.04
N GLU A 241 -12.16 13.68 -5.17
CA GLU A 241 -13.17 13.92 -4.18
C GLU A 241 -14.37 13.00 -4.43
N VAL A 242 -14.89 12.39 -3.35
CA VAL A 242 -16.07 11.54 -3.40
C VAL A 242 -16.98 11.80 -2.22
N ASP A 243 -18.26 11.53 -2.40
CA ASP A 243 -19.20 11.42 -1.28
C ASP A 243 -18.78 10.24 -0.39
N ARG A 244 -18.63 10.48 0.90
CA ARG A 244 -18.11 9.50 1.86
C ARG A 244 -18.99 8.25 2.03
N MET A 245 -20.28 8.37 1.79
CA MET A 245 -21.24 7.28 2.01
C MET A 245 -21.45 6.42 0.76
N THR A 246 -21.27 7.01 -0.42
CA THR A 246 -21.56 6.36 -1.70
C THR A 246 -20.36 6.16 -2.59
N PHE A 247 -19.21 6.77 -2.24
CA PHE A 247 -17.98 6.80 -3.05
C PHE A 247 -18.16 7.37 -4.46
N ARG A 248 -19.27 8.06 -4.69
CA ARG A 248 -19.60 8.71 -5.94
C ARG A 248 -18.85 10.03 -6.07
N SER A 249 -18.38 10.34 -7.27
CA SER A 249 -17.85 11.66 -7.59
C SER A 249 -18.97 12.72 -7.49
N PRO A 250 -18.77 13.87 -6.81
CA PRO A 250 -19.74 14.94 -6.77
C PRO A 250 -19.91 15.64 -8.14
N ARG A 251 -18.90 15.55 -9.00
CA ARG A 251 -18.91 16.18 -10.33
C ARG A 251 -19.45 15.27 -11.42
N PHE A 252 -19.29 13.95 -11.29
CA PHE A 252 -19.65 12.96 -12.30
C PHE A 252 -20.48 11.85 -11.63
N PRO A 253 -21.83 11.95 -11.69
CA PRO A 253 -22.71 11.11 -10.88
C PRO A 253 -22.72 9.62 -11.27
N ASN A 254 -22.14 9.26 -12.39
CA ASN A 254 -21.95 7.88 -12.85
C ASN A 254 -20.52 7.35 -12.65
N VAL A 255 -19.68 8.11 -11.93
CA VAL A 255 -18.29 7.70 -11.59
C VAL A 255 -18.18 7.46 -10.10
N PHE A 256 -17.65 6.30 -9.75
CA PHE A 256 -17.34 5.89 -8.38
C PHE A 256 -15.83 5.69 -8.23
N VAL A 257 -15.29 6.02 -7.07
CA VAL A 257 -13.86 5.84 -6.77
C VAL A 257 -13.74 5.09 -5.46
N ILE A 258 -12.97 4.00 -5.46
CA ILE A 258 -12.83 3.11 -4.31
C ILE A 258 -11.36 2.72 -4.04
N GLY A 259 -11.11 2.14 -2.87
CA GLY A 259 -9.79 1.68 -2.44
C GLY A 259 -8.82 2.83 -2.18
N ASP A 260 -7.53 2.55 -2.31
CA ASP A 260 -6.46 3.52 -2.05
C ASP A 260 -6.40 4.67 -3.07
N THR A 261 -7.29 4.66 -4.06
CA THR A 261 -7.52 5.78 -4.97
C THR A 261 -8.25 6.95 -4.29
N VAL A 262 -9.03 6.66 -3.23
CA VAL A 262 -9.85 7.64 -2.51
C VAL A 262 -8.99 8.63 -1.71
N ASN A 263 -9.42 9.88 -1.61
CA ASN A 263 -8.75 10.90 -0.83
C ASN A 263 -8.62 10.50 0.66
N PRO A 264 -7.40 10.39 1.21
CA PRO A 264 -7.18 10.03 2.61
C PRO A 264 -7.74 11.07 3.60
N ALA A 265 -8.00 12.31 3.18
CA ALA A 265 -8.63 13.33 4.01
C ALA A 265 -10.06 12.97 4.43
N LEU A 266 -10.70 11.99 3.77
CA LEU A 266 -11.99 11.43 4.22
C LEU A 266 -11.88 10.60 5.50
N MET A 267 -10.67 10.49 6.09
CA MET A 267 -10.37 9.72 7.30
C MET A 267 -10.75 8.23 7.20
N LEU A 268 -10.80 7.71 5.98
CA LEU A 268 -10.92 6.28 5.74
C LEU A 268 -9.48 5.73 5.63
N PRO A 269 -9.08 4.79 6.48
CA PRO A 269 -7.73 4.25 6.40
C PRO A 269 -7.53 3.53 5.06
N PRO A 270 -6.45 3.84 4.33
CA PRO A 270 -6.13 3.14 3.09
C PRO A 270 -5.69 1.70 3.43
N ALA A 271 -6.62 0.77 3.34
CA ALA A 271 -6.42 -0.63 3.71
C ALA A 271 -7.27 -1.56 2.84
N GLY A 272 -6.75 -2.73 2.52
CA GLY A 272 -7.43 -3.70 1.66
C GLY A 272 -8.82 -4.13 2.16
N VAL A 273 -9.00 -4.26 3.49
CA VAL A 273 -10.31 -4.57 4.08
C VAL A 273 -11.32 -3.45 3.86
N VAL A 274 -10.89 -2.20 3.94
CA VAL A 274 -11.74 -1.02 3.67
C VAL A 274 -12.10 -0.97 2.19
N ALA A 275 -11.14 -1.16 1.30
CA ALA A 275 -11.37 -1.22 -0.15
C ALA A 275 -12.37 -2.33 -0.53
N HIS A 276 -12.32 -3.49 0.16
CA HIS A 276 -13.27 -4.57 -0.04
C HIS A 276 -14.72 -4.14 0.27
N PHE A 277 -14.94 -3.54 1.44
CA PHE A 277 -16.28 -3.05 1.81
C PHE A 277 -16.77 -1.89 0.95
N GLN A 278 -15.88 -1.07 0.43
CA GLN A 278 -16.24 -0.01 -0.53
C GLN A 278 -16.72 -0.59 -1.88
N GLY A 279 -16.24 -1.78 -2.25
CA GLY A 279 -16.64 -2.46 -3.48
C GLY A 279 -17.94 -3.25 -3.37
N GLU A 280 -18.49 -3.44 -2.17
CA GLU A 280 -19.77 -4.12 -1.90
C GLU A 280 -20.97 -3.20 -2.03
#